data_b2ba8715935a5f4dbc2d50da63608cce
#
_entry.id   b2ba8715935a5f4dbc2d50da63608cce
#
_cell.length_a   1.000
_cell.length_b   1.000
_cell.length_c   1.000
_cell.angle_alpha   90.00
_cell.angle_beta   90.00
_cell.angle_gamma   90.00
#
_symmetry.space_group_name_H-M   'P 1'
#
loop_
_entity.id
_entity.type
_entity.pdbx_description
1 polymer ?
#
loop_
_entity_poly.entity_id
_entity_poly.type
_entity_poly.pdbx_seq_one_letter_code
_entity_poly.pdbx_strand_id
1 'polypeptide(L)'
;VLGIIGRNGAGKSTILKVISGILKPTEGSVSVRGNIVPMLELGSGFDFDLTGRENIYLNGSILGYSRHFLDEKYDEIVSFSELGEFIEMPIRNYSSGMMMRLAFSIATVVNPEILIVDEILAVGDEAFQRKSRQRMLELMGGGTTVLFVSHSLDQIREMCDRVLWLDHGQIKMLGETKEV
;
A
#
# COMPACT_ATOMS: atom_id res chain seq x y z
N VAL A 1 -7.15 0.58 12.30
CA VAL A 1 -6.41 1.46 11.39
C VAL A 1 -5.74 2.56 12.19
N LEU A 2 -4.43 2.78 11.95
CA LEU A 2 -3.67 3.86 12.56
C LEU A 2 -3.35 4.93 11.52
N GLY A 3 -3.90 6.12 11.70
CA GLY A 3 -3.57 7.30 10.91
C GLY A 3 -2.27 7.94 11.40
N ILE A 4 -1.45 8.43 10.47
CA ILE A 4 -0.25 9.20 10.80
C ILE A 4 -0.40 10.59 10.19
N ILE A 5 -0.41 11.61 11.02
CA ILE A 5 -0.52 13.00 10.63
C ILE A 5 0.69 13.82 11.04
N GLY A 6 0.92 14.92 10.37
CA GLY A 6 2.02 15.83 10.63
C GLY A 6 2.31 16.71 9.43
N ARG A 7 3.02 17.80 9.64
CA ARG A 7 3.46 18.70 8.57
C ARG A 7 4.46 18.01 7.63
N ASN A 8 4.70 18.60 6.47
CA ASN A 8 5.79 18.18 5.60
C ASN A 8 7.11 18.29 6.36
N GLY A 9 7.94 17.24 6.28
CA GLY A 9 9.19 17.15 7.04
C GLY A 9 9.03 16.70 8.50
N ALA A 10 7.83 16.35 8.95
CA ALA A 10 7.61 15.84 10.32
C ALA A 10 8.21 14.45 10.58
N GLY A 11 8.60 13.72 9.53
CA GLY A 11 9.18 12.38 9.64
C GLY A 11 8.22 11.23 9.31
N LYS A 12 7.03 11.51 8.78
CA LYS A 12 6.02 10.49 8.44
C LYS A 12 6.57 9.40 7.50
N SER A 13 7.12 9.81 6.36
CA SER A 13 7.68 8.87 5.38
C SER A 13 8.90 8.13 5.93
N THR A 14 9.70 8.78 6.76
CA THR A 14 10.87 8.17 7.40
C THR A 14 10.46 7.04 8.35
N ILE A 15 9.49 7.29 9.22
CA ILE A 15 9.02 6.26 10.16
C ILE A 15 8.38 5.08 9.42
N LEU A 16 7.65 5.34 8.34
CA LEU A 16 7.08 4.26 7.52
C LEU A 16 8.16 3.43 6.83
N LYS A 17 9.21 4.05 6.32
CA LYS A 17 10.36 3.34 5.73
C LYS A 17 11.13 2.52 6.76
N VAL A 18 11.22 2.99 7.99
CA VAL A 18 11.82 2.23 9.10
C VAL A 18 10.94 1.03 9.48
N ILE A 19 9.62 1.22 9.61
CA ILE A 19 8.69 0.13 9.93
C ILE A 19 8.67 -0.93 8.82
N SER A 20 8.72 -0.52 7.55
CA SER A 20 8.74 -1.43 6.40
C SER A 20 10.10 -2.11 6.17
N GLY A 21 11.13 -1.76 6.94
CA GLY A 21 12.47 -2.33 6.80
C GLY A 21 13.30 -1.75 5.65
N ILE A 22 12.82 -0.73 4.94
CA ILE A 22 13.57 -0.03 3.89
C ILE A 22 14.75 0.75 4.48
N LEU A 23 14.53 1.35 5.65
CA LEU A 23 15.57 2.05 6.41
C LEU A 23 15.83 1.36 7.74
N LYS A 24 17.09 1.25 8.12
CA LYS A 24 17.48 0.82 9.47
C LYS A 24 17.41 2.02 10.43
N PRO A 25 16.89 1.85 11.67
CA PRO A 25 16.95 2.90 12.67
C PRO A 25 18.41 3.14 13.07
N THR A 26 18.79 4.39 13.27
CA THR A 26 20.13 4.77 13.75
C THR A 26 20.30 4.35 15.22
N GLU A 27 19.25 4.51 16.00
CA GLU A 27 19.19 4.09 17.41
C GLU A 27 17.85 3.39 17.67
N GLY A 28 17.81 2.54 18.69
CA GLY A 28 16.62 1.77 19.03
C GLY A 28 16.41 0.54 18.16
N SER A 29 15.21 0.00 18.22
CA SER A 29 14.83 -1.19 17.47
C SER A 29 13.37 -1.13 17.01
N VAL A 30 13.09 -1.82 15.91
CA VAL A 30 11.73 -2.03 15.38
C VAL A 30 11.46 -3.52 15.35
N SER A 31 10.32 -3.94 15.89
CA SER A 31 9.84 -5.31 15.81
C SER A 31 8.47 -5.33 15.13
N VAL A 32 8.36 -6.11 14.06
CA VAL A 32 7.12 -6.28 13.32
C VAL A 32 6.77 -7.75 13.28
N ARG A 33 5.50 -8.07 13.53
CA ARG A 33 4.96 -9.43 13.41
C ARG A 33 3.96 -9.46 12.28
N GLY A 34 4.24 -10.28 11.28
CA GLY A 34 3.40 -10.41 10.09
C GLY A 34 4.05 -9.86 8.83
N ASN A 35 3.41 -10.14 7.70
CA ASN A 35 3.88 -9.70 6.40
C ASN A 35 3.44 -8.27 6.10
N ILE A 36 4.39 -7.41 5.77
CA ILE A 36 4.15 -6.00 5.43
C ILE A 36 4.10 -5.85 3.91
N VAL A 37 3.05 -5.21 3.43
CA VAL A 37 2.98 -4.71 2.04
C VAL A 37 3.01 -3.18 2.08
N PRO A 38 4.15 -2.56 1.73
CA PRO A 38 4.24 -1.11 1.65
C PRO A 38 3.70 -0.62 0.29
N MET A 39 2.69 0.22 0.32
CA MET A 39 2.19 0.91 -0.88
C MET A 39 2.89 2.27 -1.10
N LEU A 40 3.99 2.52 -0.41
CA LEU A 40 4.74 3.79 -0.47
C LEU A 40 5.34 4.05 -1.85
N GLU A 41 5.69 2.99 -2.56
CA GLU A 41 6.35 3.03 -3.86
C GLU A 41 5.72 1.96 -4.77
N LEU A 42 4.41 2.09 -5.06
CA LEU A 42 3.70 1.16 -5.93
C LEU A 42 4.39 1.05 -7.29
N GLY A 43 4.71 -0.18 -7.70
CA GLY A 43 5.34 -0.48 -8.97
C GLY A 43 6.86 -0.29 -9.01
N SER A 44 7.49 0.11 -7.91
CA SER A 44 8.97 0.29 -7.87
C SER A 44 9.76 -0.99 -8.11
N GLY A 45 9.16 -2.14 -7.82
CA GLY A 45 9.74 -3.47 -8.08
C GLY A 45 9.43 -4.04 -9.46
N PHE A 46 8.80 -3.26 -10.35
CA PHE A 46 8.48 -3.72 -11.70
C PHE A 46 9.70 -3.68 -12.62
N ASP A 47 9.83 -4.70 -13.45
CA ASP A 47 10.74 -4.72 -14.57
C ASP A 47 9.98 -4.33 -15.85
N PHE A 48 10.41 -3.23 -16.47
CA PHE A 48 9.72 -2.63 -17.62
C PHE A 48 9.79 -3.49 -18.88
N ASP A 49 10.76 -4.38 -18.99
CA ASP A 49 10.93 -5.28 -20.12
C ASP A 49 10.06 -6.54 -20.01
N LEU A 50 9.57 -6.84 -18.82
CA LEU A 50 8.68 -7.96 -18.56
C LEU A 50 7.20 -7.57 -18.79
N THR A 51 6.39 -8.57 -19.09
CA THR A 51 4.93 -8.43 -19.22
C THR A 51 4.27 -8.14 -17.86
N GLY A 52 3.02 -7.72 -17.90
CA GLY A 52 2.21 -7.60 -16.68
C GLY A 52 2.11 -8.93 -15.92
N ARG A 53 1.94 -10.04 -16.64
CA ARG A 53 1.94 -11.40 -16.08
C ARG A 53 3.24 -11.70 -15.33
N GLU A 54 4.37 -11.50 -15.97
CA GLU A 54 5.68 -11.75 -15.36
C GLU A 54 5.94 -10.85 -14.16
N ASN A 55 5.50 -9.60 -14.22
CA ASN A 55 5.59 -8.65 -13.11
C ASN A 55 4.71 -9.01 -11.91
N ILE A 56 3.57 -9.66 -12.10
CA ILE A 56 2.76 -10.20 -11.00
C ILE A 56 3.61 -11.17 -10.17
N TYR A 57 4.31 -12.08 -10.81
CA TYR A 57 5.16 -13.06 -10.12
C TYR A 57 6.40 -12.42 -9.52
N LEU A 58 7.05 -11.52 -10.25
CA LEU A 58 8.23 -10.80 -9.75
C LEU A 58 7.88 -9.96 -8.52
N ASN A 59 6.88 -9.12 -8.61
CA ASN A 59 6.47 -8.24 -7.52
C ASN A 59 5.92 -9.04 -6.33
N GLY A 60 5.11 -10.05 -6.58
CA GLY A 60 4.60 -10.95 -5.56
C GLY A 60 5.73 -11.67 -4.81
N SER A 61 6.79 -12.09 -5.51
CA SER A 61 7.97 -12.70 -4.88
C SER A 61 8.76 -11.71 -4.02
N ILE A 62 8.89 -10.47 -4.47
CA ILE A 62 9.50 -9.38 -3.69
C ILE A 62 8.71 -9.14 -2.40
N LEU A 63 7.39 -9.22 -2.44
CA LEU A 63 6.51 -9.13 -1.27
C LEU A 63 6.53 -10.37 -0.37
N GLY A 64 7.26 -11.42 -0.76
CA GLY A 64 7.45 -12.63 0.04
C GLY A 64 6.44 -13.75 -0.22
N TYR A 65 5.65 -13.66 -1.28
CA TYR A 65 4.67 -14.70 -1.63
C TYR A 65 5.29 -15.79 -2.51
N SER A 66 4.87 -17.04 -2.29
CA SER A 66 5.31 -18.19 -3.10
C SER A 66 4.65 -18.16 -4.49
N ARG A 67 5.30 -18.82 -5.46
CA ARG A 67 4.73 -18.96 -6.81
C ARG A 67 3.37 -19.68 -6.77
N HIS A 68 3.25 -20.73 -5.96
CA HIS A 68 1.99 -21.46 -5.81
C HIS A 68 0.85 -20.56 -5.33
N PHE A 69 1.10 -19.73 -4.32
CA PHE A 69 0.12 -18.76 -3.84
C PHE A 69 -0.26 -17.74 -4.92
N LEU A 70 0.72 -17.26 -5.68
CA LEU A 70 0.48 -16.32 -6.79
C LEU A 70 -0.30 -16.96 -7.93
N ASP A 71 -0.06 -18.24 -8.24
CA ASP A 71 -0.86 -18.99 -9.21
C ASP A 71 -2.34 -19.04 -8.80
N GLU A 72 -2.63 -19.26 -7.52
CA GLU A 72 -3.99 -19.26 -6.96
C GLU A 72 -4.66 -17.88 -7.04
N LYS A 73 -3.89 -16.81 -6.88
CA LYS A 73 -4.38 -15.42 -6.87
C LYS A 73 -4.34 -14.73 -8.24
N TYR A 74 -3.71 -15.35 -9.22
CA TYR A 74 -3.45 -14.74 -10.53
C TYR A 74 -4.71 -14.19 -11.20
N ASP A 75 -5.73 -15.02 -11.34
CA ASP A 75 -6.97 -14.62 -12.03
C ASP A 75 -7.69 -13.47 -11.29
N GLU A 76 -7.66 -13.49 -9.97
CA GLU A 76 -8.24 -12.43 -9.14
C GLU A 76 -7.47 -11.11 -9.31
N ILE A 77 -6.13 -11.16 -9.36
CA ILE A 77 -5.28 -9.98 -9.60
C ILE A 77 -5.57 -9.39 -10.98
N VAL A 78 -5.58 -10.20 -12.01
CA VAL A 78 -5.85 -9.77 -13.39
C VAL A 78 -7.25 -9.17 -13.51
N SER A 79 -8.26 -9.83 -12.96
CA SER A 79 -9.65 -9.36 -12.96
C SER A 79 -9.79 -8.03 -12.22
N PHE A 80 -9.16 -7.88 -11.07
CA PHE A 80 -9.22 -6.64 -10.30
C PHE A 80 -8.55 -5.47 -11.03
N SER A 81 -7.42 -5.72 -11.70
CA SER A 81 -6.66 -4.70 -12.45
C SER A 81 -7.41 -4.14 -13.66
N GLU A 82 -8.37 -4.89 -14.19
CA GLU A 82 -9.13 -4.56 -15.41
C GLU A 82 -8.25 -4.34 -16.65
N LEU A 83 -7.06 -4.93 -16.67
CA LEU A 83 -6.12 -4.79 -17.79
C LEU A 83 -6.42 -5.72 -18.96
N GLY A 84 -7.15 -6.82 -18.73
CA GLY A 84 -7.55 -7.76 -19.78
C GLY A 84 -6.34 -8.31 -20.54
N GLU A 85 -6.39 -8.24 -21.85
CA GLU A 85 -5.32 -8.71 -22.73
C GLU A 85 -4.00 -7.92 -22.62
N PHE A 86 -4.04 -6.69 -22.10
CA PHE A 86 -2.82 -5.89 -21.86
C PHE A 86 -1.88 -6.55 -20.86
N ILE A 87 -2.36 -7.54 -20.09
CA ILE A 87 -1.51 -8.29 -19.14
C ILE A 87 -0.36 -9.02 -19.82
N GLU A 88 -0.50 -9.38 -21.11
CA GLU A 88 0.54 -10.05 -21.90
C GLU A 88 1.53 -9.07 -22.56
N MET A 89 1.32 -7.77 -22.41
CA MET A 89 2.21 -6.75 -22.97
C MET A 89 3.29 -6.36 -21.96
N PRO A 90 4.52 -6.03 -22.42
CA PRO A 90 5.56 -5.45 -21.58
C PRO A 90 5.05 -4.16 -20.92
N ILE A 91 5.32 -3.98 -19.64
CA ILE A 91 4.78 -2.83 -18.89
C ILE A 91 5.39 -1.49 -19.30
N ARG A 92 6.51 -1.47 -20.03
CA ARG A 92 7.00 -0.23 -20.68
C ARG A 92 5.97 0.40 -21.62
N ASN A 93 5.02 -0.39 -22.14
CA ASN A 93 3.94 0.08 -23.01
C ASN A 93 2.68 0.48 -22.21
N TYR A 94 2.70 0.37 -20.89
CA TYR A 94 1.59 0.76 -20.04
C TYR A 94 1.57 2.28 -19.82
N SER A 95 0.36 2.84 -19.70
CA SER A 95 0.21 4.16 -19.11
C SER A 95 0.54 4.11 -17.61
N SER A 96 0.79 5.27 -17.01
CA SER A 96 0.99 5.35 -15.55
C SER A 96 -0.22 4.80 -14.78
N GLY A 97 -1.44 5.06 -15.27
CA GLY A 97 -2.67 4.53 -14.69
C GLY A 97 -2.75 3.01 -14.76
N MET A 98 -2.40 2.40 -15.88
CA MET A 98 -2.34 0.94 -16.04
C MET A 98 -1.34 0.31 -15.10
N MET A 99 -0.15 0.90 -14.98
CA MET A 99 0.90 0.45 -14.07
C MET A 99 0.43 0.46 -12.62
N MET A 100 -0.21 1.55 -12.20
CA MET A 100 -0.72 1.71 -10.83
C MET A 100 -1.88 0.76 -10.55
N ARG A 101 -2.77 0.50 -11.51
CA ARG A 101 -3.83 -0.50 -11.38
C ARG A 101 -3.25 -1.89 -11.10
N LEU A 102 -2.22 -2.29 -11.84
CA LEU A 102 -1.58 -3.58 -11.64
C LEU A 102 -0.91 -3.66 -10.27
N ALA A 103 -0.12 -2.66 -9.90
CA ALA A 103 0.58 -2.60 -8.63
C ALA A 103 -0.39 -2.63 -7.43
N PHE A 104 -1.47 -1.84 -7.48
CA PHE A 104 -2.51 -1.84 -6.46
C PHE A 104 -3.21 -3.20 -6.35
N SER A 105 -3.51 -3.81 -7.49
CA SER A 105 -4.16 -5.13 -7.53
C SER A 105 -3.30 -6.21 -6.86
N ILE A 106 -2.01 -6.25 -7.16
CA ILE A 106 -1.07 -7.18 -6.52
C ILE A 106 -1.03 -6.93 -5.01
N ALA A 107 -0.88 -5.67 -4.59
CA ALA A 107 -0.72 -5.32 -3.18
C ALA A 107 -1.95 -5.65 -2.33
N THR A 108 -3.16 -5.61 -2.88
CA THR A 108 -4.40 -5.75 -2.12
C THR A 108 -5.08 -7.10 -2.26
N VAL A 109 -4.95 -7.76 -3.41
CA VAL A 109 -5.57 -9.08 -3.63
C VAL A 109 -4.91 -10.18 -2.80
N VAL A 110 -3.62 -10.02 -2.46
CA VAL A 110 -2.89 -10.97 -1.62
C VAL A 110 -3.30 -10.97 -0.13
N ASN A 111 -4.24 -10.11 0.27
CA ASN A 111 -4.71 -9.98 1.66
C ASN A 111 -3.55 -9.83 2.67
N PRO A 112 -2.81 -8.73 2.63
CA PRO A 112 -1.67 -8.52 3.51
C PRO A 112 -2.08 -8.47 4.99
N GLU A 113 -1.20 -8.93 5.89
CA GLU A 113 -1.42 -8.80 7.33
C GLU A 113 -1.25 -7.35 7.79
N ILE A 114 -0.26 -6.65 7.22
CA ILE A 114 0.03 -5.25 7.49
C ILE A 114 0.14 -4.51 6.15
N LEU A 115 -0.62 -3.45 6.00
CA LEU A 115 -0.62 -2.61 4.82
C LEU A 115 -0.21 -1.17 5.19
N ILE A 116 0.76 -0.64 4.49
CA ILE A 116 1.19 0.76 4.64
C ILE A 116 0.72 1.54 3.42
N VAL A 117 -0.11 2.54 3.65
CA VAL A 117 -0.73 3.36 2.59
C VAL A 117 -0.34 4.82 2.77
N ASP A 118 0.22 5.42 1.73
CA ASP A 118 0.56 6.84 1.67
C ASP A 118 -0.21 7.49 0.53
N GLU A 119 -1.26 8.24 0.84
CA GLU A 119 -2.08 9.08 -0.08
C GLU A 119 -2.54 8.48 -1.43
N ILE A 120 -2.31 7.19 -1.68
CA ILE A 120 -2.38 6.55 -3.00
C ILE A 120 -3.81 6.15 -3.41
N LEU A 121 -4.83 6.53 -2.66
CA LEU A 121 -6.23 6.21 -3.01
C LEU A 121 -6.75 6.96 -4.26
N ALA A 122 -5.96 7.87 -4.82
CA ALA A 122 -6.27 8.62 -6.03
C ALA A 122 -5.69 7.99 -7.32
N VAL A 123 -5.52 6.66 -7.35
CA VAL A 123 -4.94 5.94 -8.49
C VAL A 123 -5.98 5.63 -9.55
N GLY A 124 -5.64 5.90 -10.81
CA GLY A 124 -6.47 5.58 -11.98
C GLY A 124 -7.62 6.57 -12.20
N ASP A 125 -8.60 6.14 -13.00
CA ASP A 125 -9.82 6.90 -13.22
C ASP A 125 -10.79 6.83 -12.02
N GLU A 126 -11.84 7.62 -12.06
CA GLU A 126 -12.81 7.73 -10.97
C GLU A 126 -13.47 6.37 -10.62
N ALA A 127 -13.71 5.52 -11.63
CA ALA A 127 -14.31 4.21 -11.41
C ALA A 127 -13.35 3.29 -10.64
N PHE A 128 -12.07 3.30 -11.01
CA PHE A 128 -11.05 2.51 -10.32
C PHE A 128 -10.74 3.06 -8.92
N GLN A 129 -10.80 4.38 -8.73
CA GLN A 129 -10.66 4.99 -7.39
C GLN A 129 -11.77 4.52 -6.44
N ARG A 130 -13.03 4.46 -6.91
CA ARG A 130 -14.13 3.91 -6.11
C ARG A 130 -13.92 2.44 -5.75
N LYS A 131 -13.50 1.66 -6.72
CA LYS A 131 -13.19 0.22 -6.53
C LYS A 131 -12.03 0.02 -5.54
N SER A 132 -10.98 0.82 -5.67
CA SER A 132 -9.81 0.79 -4.78
C SER A 132 -10.18 1.18 -3.35
N ARG A 133 -11.01 2.22 -3.18
CA ARG A 133 -11.52 2.62 -1.86
C ARG A 133 -12.35 1.51 -1.22
N GLN A 134 -13.24 0.88 -1.98
CA GLN A 134 -14.04 -0.24 -1.50
C GLN A 134 -13.15 -1.41 -1.05
N ARG A 135 -12.12 -1.74 -1.84
CA ARG A 135 -11.16 -2.79 -1.48
C ARG A 135 -10.40 -2.46 -0.19
N MET A 136 -10.00 -1.21 0.00
CA MET A 136 -9.34 -0.77 1.23
C MET A 136 -10.25 -0.94 2.45
N LEU A 137 -11.54 -0.57 2.34
CA LEU A 137 -12.50 -0.76 3.42
C LEU A 137 -12.71 -2.24 3.78
N GLU A 138 -12.74 -3.11 2.78
CA GLU A 138 -12.82 -4.57 2.99
C GLU A 138 -11.59 -5.11 3.74
N LEU A 139 -10.38 -4.68 3.37
CA LEU A 139 -9.16 -5.06 4.07
C LEU A 139 -9.15 -4.57 5.52
N MET A 140 -9.55 -3.33 5.74
CA MET A 140 -9.67 -2.74 7.08
C MET A 140 -10.67 -3.51 7.96
N GLY A 141 -11.81 -3.90 7.39
CA GLY A 141 -12.82 -4.71 8.07
C GLY A 141 -12.43 -6.18 8.26
N GLY A 142 -11.52 -6.70 7.44
CA GLY A 142 -11.05 -8.09 7.42
C GLY A 142 -9.89 -8.42 8.38
N GLY A 143 -9.50 -7.47 9.25
CA GLY A 143 -8.45 -7.70 10.25
C GLY A 143 -7.03 -7.32 9.78
N THR A 144 -6.87 -6.75 8.59
CA THR A 144 -5.60 -6.18 8.15
C THR A 144 -5.22 -4.97 9.01
N THR A 145 -4.00 -4.96 9.53
CA THR A 145 -3.45 -3.77 10.19
C THR A 145 -3.06 -2.75 9.13
N VAL A 146 -3.64 -1.57 9.17
CA VAL A 146 -3.37 -0.50 8.20
C VAL A 146 -2.72 0.68 8.87
N LEU A 147 -1.55 1.09 8.34
CA LEU A 147 -0.92 2.37 8.62
C LEU A 147 -1.25 3.32 7.47
N PHE A 148 -1.98 4.36 7.77
CA PHE A 148 -2.54 5.28 6.77
C PHE A 148 -1.98 6.68 6.94
N VAL A 149 -1.33 7.21 5.92
CA VAL A 149 -0.87 8.60 5.89
C VAL A 149 -1.73 9.38 4.91
N SER A 150 -2.29 10.49 5.36
CA SER A 150 -3.01 11.42 4.52
C SER A 150 -2.84 12.86 5.02
N HIS A 151 -2.84 13.80 4.09
CA HIS A 151 -2.95 15.22 4.41
C HIS A 151 -4.41 15.68 4.61
N SER A 152 -5.37 14.83 4.25
CA SER A 152 -6.79 15.09 4.46
C SER A 152 -7.22 14.61 5.84
N LEU A 153 -7.48 15.55 6.75
CA LEU A 153 -7.99 15.24 8.09
C LEU A 153 -9.36 14.56 8.05
N ASP A 154 -10.16 14.85 7.03
CA ASP A 154 -11.48 14.20 6.88
C ASP A 154 -11.31 12.71 6.55
N GLN A 155 -10.36 12.33 5.70
CA GLN A 155 -10.04 10.92 5.45
C GLN A 155 -9.53 10.22 6.70
N ILE A 156 -8.67 10.89 7.48
CA ILE A 156 -8.17 10.36 8.76
C ILE A 156 -9.33 10.11 9.73
N ARG A 157 -10.25 11.08 9.86
CA ARG A 157 -11.43 10.95 10.75
C ARG A 157 -12.37 9.83 10.32
N GLU A 158 -12.54 9.65 9.01
CA GLU A 158 -13.46 8.64 8.46
C GLU A 158 -12.87 7.22 8.54
N MET A 159 -11.56 7.07 8.32
CA MET A 159 -10.94 5.76 8.08
C MET A 159 -10.12 5.22 9.25
N CYS A 160 -9.67 6.09 10.17
CA CYS A 160 -8.74 5.70 11.22
C CYS A 160 -9.41 5.60 12.60
N ASP A 161 -9.07 4.54 13.34
CA ASP A 161 -9.50 4.35 14.73
C ASP A 161 -8.63 5.17 15.68
N ARG A 162 -7.33 5.18 15.39
CA ARG A 162 -6.33 5.88 16.18
C ARG A 162 -5.44 6.74 15.28
N VAL A 163 -4.85 7.77 15.87
CA VAL A 163 -3.98 8.71 15.17
C VAL A 163 -2.68 8.93 15.93
N LEU A 164 -1.59 8.92 15.18
CA LEU A 164 -0.26 9.34 15.62
C LEU A 164 0.03 10.71 15.01
N TRP A 165 0.18 11.73 15.85
CA TRP A 165 0.62 13.05 15.43
C TRP A 165 2.13 13.21 15.61
N LEU A 166 2.82 13.42 14.48
CA LEU A 166 4.25 13.67 14.42
C LEU A 166 4.52 15.15 14.15
N ASP A 167 5.51 15.69 14.84
CA ASP A 167 6.03 17.03 14.59
C ASP A 167 7.54 17.04 14.83
N HIS A 168 8.31 17.43 13.79
CA HIS A 168 9.78 17.47 13.84
C HIS A 168 10.42 16.18 14.39
N GLY A 169 9.93 15.03 13.96
CA GLY A 169 10.43 13.71 14.37
C GLY A 169 10.01 13.28 15.79
N GLN A 170 9.17 14.05 16.46
CA GLN A 170 8.68 13.75 17.81
C GLN A 170 7.20 13.41 17.78
N ILE A 171 6.82 12.46 18.61
CA ILE A 171 5.41 12.14 18.85
C ILE A 171 4.80 13.23 19.73
N LYS A 172 3.86 13.99 19.21
CA LYS A 172 3.09 14.98 19.95
C LYS A 172 1.92 14.36 20.67
N MET A 173 1.23 13.45 19.98
CA MET A 173 0.07 12.75 20.53
C MET A 173 -0.12 11.40 19.85
N LEU A 174 -0.59 10.44 20.59
CA LEU A 174 -1.05 9.13 20.10
C LEU A 174 -2.32 8.77 20.88
N GLY A 175 -3.44 8.71 20.21
CA GLY A 175 -4.72 8.46 20.84
C GLY A 175 -5.80 8.04 19.86
N GLU A 176 -7.04 8.01 20.34
CA GLU A 176 -8.19 7.83 19.48
C GLU A 176 -8.37 9.03 18.54
N THR A 177 -8.90 8.76 17.35
CA THR A 177 -9.02 9.79 16.29
C THR A 177 -9.82 11.02 16.74
N LYS A 178 -10.74 10.85 17.69
CA LYS A 178 -11.54 11.97 18.22
C LYS A 178 -10.80 12.86 19.23
N GLU A 179 -9.66 12.38 19.74
CA GLU A 179 -8.88 13.05 20.78
C GLU A 179 -7.67 13.80 20.20
N VAL A 180 -7.19 13.39 19.04
CA VAL A 180 -6.03 13.93 18.32
C VAL A 180 -6.47 14.89 17.21
#